data_70676ec7d9067689e892dd79e4c223c8
#
_entry.id   70676ec7d9067689e892dd79e4c223c8
#
_cell.length_a   1.000
_cell.length_b   1.000
_cell.length_c   1.000
_cell.angle_alpha   90.00
_cell.angle_beta   90.00
_cell.angle_gamma   90.00
#
_symmetry.space_group_name_H-M   'P 1'
#
loop_
_entity.id
_entity.type
_entity.pdbx_description
1 polymer ?
#
loop_
_entity_poly.entity_id
_entity_poly.type
_entity_poly.pdbx_seq_one_letter_code
_entity_poly.pdbx_strand_id
1 'polypeptide(L)'
;MTEPVEIFKSLGDETRLRLVNLFLQADEELCVCEMADALDLPQYQISKHLTILKSAGLLLAKRKGTWVYYSVDREESPLLRDLLKVLSRHLSQQQFAADAAKLAQRLALREDGKCVVGFILSAQTNKLRRQKSERKA
;
A
#
# COMPACT_ATOMS: atom_id res chain seq x y z
N MET A 1 -23.33 -3.14 6.34
CA MET A 1 -23.57 -2.33 5.17
C MET A 1 -22.55 -1.26 5.01
N THR A 2 -22.01 -1.10 3.83
CA THR A 2 -21.02 -0.07 3.60
C THR A 2 -21.71 1.27 3.48
N GLU A 3 -21.56 2.03 4.47
CA GLU A 3 -22.19 3.31 4.51
C GLU A 3 -21.26 4.37 3.95
N PRO A 4 -21.79 5.42 3.30
CA PRO A 4 -20.95 6.54 2.92
C PRO A 4 -20.12 7.07 4.09
N VAL A 5 -20.70 7.10 5.27
CA VAL A 5 -20.01 7.55 6.48
C VAL A 5 -18.78 6.67 6.78
N GLU A 6 -18.93 5.35 6.68
CA GLU A 6 -17.81 4.44 6.92
C GLU A 6 -16.69 4.63 5.91
N ILE A 7 -17.03 4.85 4.65
CA ILE A 7 -16.06 5.16 3.60
C ILE A 7 -15.29 6.42 3.94
N PHE A 8 -15.99 7.50 4.24
CA PHE A 8 -15.35 8.78 4.56
C PHE A 8 -14.52 8.72 5.84
N LYS A 9 -15.00 8.03 6.87
CA LYS A 9 -14.22 7.84 8.10
C LYS A 9 -12.93 7.09 7.83
N SER A 10 -12.98 6.04 7.02
CA SER A 10 -11.80 5.26 6.71
C SER A 10 -10.77 6.07 5.91
N LEU A 11 -11.22 6.97 5.07
CA LEU A 11 -10.35 7.83 4.27
C LEU A 11 -9.86 9.06 5.02
N GLY A 12 -10.47 9.41 6.14
CA GLY A 12 -10.15 10.60 6.91
C GLY A 12 -8.93 10.47 7.82
N ASP A 13 -7.92 9.74 7.38
CA ASP A 13 -6.67 9.54 8.09
C ASP A 13 -5.52 9.63 7.11
N GLU A 14 -4.45 10.32 7.48
CA GLU A 14 -3.31 10.55 6.58
C GLU A 14 -2.70 9.24 6.09
N THR A 15 -2.42 8.32 6.99
CA THR A 15 -1.79 7.05 6.63
C THR A 15 -2.68 6.21 5.72
N ARG A 16 -3.98 6.17 6.03
CA ARG A 16 -4.92 5.42 5.19
C ARG A 16 -5.06 6.05 3.82
N LEU A 17 -5.05 7.38 3.74
CA LEU A 17 -5.10 8.05 2.45
C LEU A 17 -3.83 7.77 1.63
N ARG A 18 -2.68 7.74 2.29
CA ARG A 18 -1.41 7.37 1.65
C ARG A 18 -1.45 5.93 1.13
N LEU A 19 -2.03 5.00 1.90
CA LEU A 19 -2.20 3.62 1.46
C LEU A 19 -3.11 3.51 0.23
N VAL A 20 -4.24 4.20 0.26
CA VAL A 20 -5.16 4.20 -0.88
C VAL A 20 -4.45 4.74 -2.12
N ASN A 21 -3.66 5.80 -1.97
CA ASN A 21 -2.88 6.34 -3.08
C ASN A 21 -1.94 5.28 -3.68
N LEU A 22 -1.30 4.45 -2.86
CA LEU A 22 -0.43 3.39 -3.37
C LEU A 22 -1.19 2.44 -4.30
N PHE A 23 -2.39 2.02 -3.89
CA PHE A 23 -3.22 1.14 -4.72
C PHE A 23 -3.62 1.82 -6.04
N LEU A 24 -3.96 3.10 -5.97
CA LEU A 24 -4.38 3.85 -7.15
C LEU A 24 -3.23 4.06 -8.14
N GLN A 25 -2.04 4.34 -7.63
CA GLN A 25 -0.87 4.58 -8.48
C GLN A 25 -0.31 3.30 -9.08
N ALA A 26 -0.30 2.22 -8.33
CA ALA A 26 0.20 0.93 -8.82
C ALA A 26 -0.79 0.24 -9.75
N ASP A 27 -2.08 0.44 -9.51
CA ASP A 27 -3.18 -0.22 -10.23
C ASP A 27 -3.01 -1.75 -10.24
N GLU A 28 -2.55 -2.29 -9.13
CA GLU A 28 -2.39 -3.74 -8.96
C GLU A 28 -2.49 -4.11 -7.48
N GLU A 29 -2.58 -5.40 -7.20
CA GLU A 29 -2.63 -5.86 -5.81
C GLU A 29 -1.27 -5.72 -5.14
N LEU A 30 -1.29 -5.44 -3.84
CA LEU A 30 -0.10 -5.17 -3.04
C LEU A 30 -0.12 -5.98 -1.76
N CYS A 31 1.05 -6.40 -1.29
CA CYS A 31 1.16 -7.04 0.00
C CYS A 31 1.67 -6.07 1.07
N VAL A 32 1.49 -6.44 2.34
CA VAL A 32 1.78 -5.56 3.47
C VAL A 32 3.24 -5.11 3.48
N CYS A 33 4.17 -6.02 3.21
CA CYS A 33 5.60 -5.70 3.22
C CYS A 33 5.95 -4.63 2.18
N GLU A 34 5.31 -4.68 1.01
CA GLU A 34 5.55 -3.69 -0.04
C GLU A 34 5.09 -2.30 0.38
N MET A 35 3.93 -2.24 1.01
CA MET A 35 3.38 -0.97 1.48
C MET A 35 4.14 -0.43 2.70
N ALA A 36 4.57 -1.30 3.60
CA ALA A 36 5.37 -0.91 4.75
C ALA A 36 6.69 -0.28 4.29
N ASP A 37 7.35 -0.89 3.31
CA ASP A 37 8.59 -0.35 2.75
C ASP A 37 8.35 0.97 2.03
N ALA A 38 7.26 1.06 1.26
CA ALA A 38 6.95 2.28 0.51
C ALA A 38 6.66 3.49 1.42
N LEU A 39 5.93 3.25 2.51
CA LEU A 39 5.57 4.33 3.44
C LEU A 39 6.60 4.53 4.56
N ASP A 40 7.58 3.63 4.67
CA ASP A 40 8.56 3.63 5.75
C ASP A 40 7.88 3.63 7.12
N LEU A 41 6.90 2.74 7.27
CA LEU A 41 6.15 2.56 8.50
C LEU A 41 6.18 1.11 8.94
N PRO A 42 6.07 0.85 10.26
CA PRO A 42 6.06 -0.52 10.75
C PRO A 42 4.90 -1.33 10.19
N GLN A 43 5.17 -2.60 9.95
CA GLN A 43 4.21 -3.55 9.43
C GLN A 43 2.91 -3.59 10.24
N TYR A 44 3.00 -3.52 11.56
CA TYR A 44 1.80 -3.59 12.40
C TYR A 44 0.87 -2.39 12.20
N GLN A 45 1.44 -1.20 11.92
CA GLN A 45 0.64 -0.02 11.61
C GLN A 45 -0.07 -0.18 10.26
N ILE A 46 0.65 -0.66 9.26
CA ILE A 46 0.08 -0.90 7.94
C ILE A 46 -1.06 -1.91 8.03
N SER A 47 -0.83 -3.04 8.71
CA SER A 47 -1.85 -4.08 8.87
C SER A 47 -3.10 -3.56 9.58
N LYS A 48 -2.93 -2.73 10.60
CA LYS A 48 -4.04 -2.11 11.32
C LYS A 48 -4.89 -1.24 10.38
N HIS A 49 -4.24 -0.38 9.60
CA HIS A 49 -4.94 0.50 8.67
C HIS A 49 -5.59 -0.26 7.52
N LEU A 50 -4.96 -1.32 7.03
CA LEU A 50 -5.55 -2.17 5.99
C LEU A 50 -6.82 -2.87 6.50
N THR A 51 -6.81 -3.30 7.75
CA THR A 51 -7.99 -3.90 8.37
C THR A 51 -9.15 -2.91 8.42
N ILE A 52 -8.87 -1.67 8.78
CA ILE A 52 -9.89 -0.61 8.81
C ILE A 52 -10.45 -0.36 7.42
N LEU A 53 -9.59 -0.23 6.41
CA LEU A 53 -10.01 -0.02 5.02
C LEU A 53 -10.82 -1.20 4.48
N LYS A 54 -10.41 -2.41 4.80
CA LYS A 54 -11.12 -3.61 4.40
C LYS A 54 -12.51 -3.67 5.05
N SER A 55 -12.60 -3.37 6.34
CA SER A 55 -13.88 -3.37 7.07
C SER A 55 -14.84 -2.32 6.52
N ALA A 56 -14.32 -1.22 6.01
CA ALA A 56 -15.15 -0.17 5.40
C ALA A 56 -15.55 -0.48 3.96
N GLY A 57 -15.08 -1.61 3.41
CA GLY A 57 -15.45 -2.04 2.06
C GLY A 57 -14.56 -1.52 0.95
N LEU A 58 -13.43 -0.87 1.27
CA LEU A 58 -12.55 -0.32 0.25
C LEU A 58 -11.61 -1.35 -0.34
N LEU A 59 -11.25 -2.37 0.43
CA LEU A 59 -10.24 -3.34 0.03
C LEU A 59 -10.75 -4.77 0.10
N LEU A 60 -10.24 -5.57 -0.82
CA LEU A 60 -10.33 -7.03 -0.80
C LEU A 60 -8.98 -7.59 -0.39
N ALA A 61 -8.99 -8.74 0.27
CA ALA A 61 -7.77 -9.45 0.62
C ALA A 61 -7.83 -10.85 0.00
N LYS A 62 -6.71 -11.29 -0.56
CA LYS A 62 -6.62 -12.61 -1.19
C LYS A 62 -5.29 -13.25 -0.83
N ARG A 63 -5.36 -14.48 -0.30
CA ARG A 63 -4.16 -15.25 0.00
C ARG A 63 -3.66 -15.94 -1.26
N LYS A 64 -2.36 -15.81 -1.51
CA LYS A 64 -1.65 -16.52 -2.59
C LYS A 64 -0.38 -17.12 -1.98
N GLY A 65 -0.40 -18.42 -1.73
CA GLY A 65 0.70 -19.08 -1.03
C GLY A 65 0.82 -18.56 0.39
N THR A 66 1.99 -18.07 0.76
CA THR A 66 2.25 -17.51 2.09
C THR A 66 1.94 -16.01 2.18
N TRP A 67 1.62 -15.37 1.04
CA TRP A 67 1.40 -13.94 0.97
C TRP A 67 -0.08 -13.60 0.93
N VAL A 68 -0.46 -12.51 1.58
CA VAL A 68 -1.79 -11.93 1.46
C VAL A 68 -1.66 -10.67 0.62
N TYR A 69 -2.42 -10.60 -0.47
CA TYR A 69 -2.47 -9.44 -1.34
C TYR A 69 -3.76 -8.68 -1.12
N TYR A 70 -3.66 -7.37 -1.12
CA TYR A 70 -4.80 -6.47 -1.01
C TYR A 70 -5.01 -5.75 -2.33
N SER A 71 -6.25 -5.45 -2.63
CA SER A 71 -6.62 -4.67 -3.82
C SER A 71 -7.84 -3.82 -3.51
N VAL A 72 -8.04 -2.74 -4.28
CA VAL A 72 -9.23 -1.91 -4.11
C VAL A 72 -10.44 -2.63 -4.70
N ASP A 73 -11.55 -2.55 -3.98
CA ASP A 73 -12.81 -3.15 -4.40
C ASP A 73 -13.66 -2.10 -5.10
N ARG A 74 -13.54 -2.04 -6.43
CA ARG A 74 -14.24 -1.04 -7.24
C ARG A 74 -15.67 -1.42 -7.54
N GLU A 75 -16.08 -2.64 -7.21
CA GLU A 75 -17.42 -3.15 -7.53
C GLU A 75 -18.38 -3.13 -6.35
N GLU A 76 -17.85 -2.94 -5.14
CA GLU A 76 -18.65 -2.93 -3.93
C GLU A 76 -19.67 -1.79 -3.93
N SER A 77 -19.29 -0.62 -4.43
CA SER A 77 -20.11 0.58 -4.33
C SER A 77 -19.82 1.54 -5.48
N PRO A 78 -20.87 2.02 -6.17
CA PRO A 78 -20.68 3.08 -7.18
C PRO A 78 -20.05 4.34 -6.58
N LEU A 79 -20.45 4.72 -5.36
CA LEU A 79 -19.85 5.85 -4.67
C LEU A 79 -18.35 5.67 -4.50
N LEU A 80 -17.93 4.51 -4.02
CA LEU A 80 -16.52 4.23 -3.83
C LEU A 80 -15.75 4.28 -5.15
N ARG A 81 -16.31 3.67 -6.19
CA ARG A 81 -15.70 3.69 -7.52
C ARG A 81 -15.44 5.12 -8.00
N ASP A 82 -16.45 5.98 -7.84
CA ASP A 82 -16.34 7.37 -8.28
C ASP A 82 -15.34 8.15 -7.40
N LEU A 83 -15.37 7.93 -6.08
CA LEU A 83 -14.41 8.53 -5.17
C LEU A 83 -12.98 8.14 -5.52
N LEU A 84 -12.74 6.88 -5.81
CA LEU A 84 -11.40 6.42 -6.16
C LEU A 84 -10.90 7.09 -7.43
N LYS A 85 -11.78 7.32 -8.40
CA LYS A 85 -11.43 8.08 -9.62
C LYS A 85 -11.05 9.51 -9.29
N VAL A 86 -11.81 10.16 -8.43
CA VAL A 86 -11.52 11.53 -7.99
C VAL A 86 -10.17 11.56 -7.27
N LEU A 87 -9.95 10.66 -6.32
CA LEU A 87 -8.71 10.59 -5.58
C LEU A 87 -7.50 10.35 -6.49
N SER A 88 -7.64 9.46 -7.48
CA SER A 88 -6.53 9.17 -8.39
C SER A 88 -6.08 10.39 -9.18
N ARG A 89 -6.99 11.34 -9.41
CA ARG A 89 -6.68 12.59 -10.13
C ARG A 89 -6.12 13.69 -9.25
N HIS A 90 -6.41 13.64 -7.95
CA HIS A 90 -6.11 14.77 -7.06
C HIS A 90 -5.07 14.50 -5.98
N LEU A 91 -4.71 13.23 -5.74
CA LEU A 91 -3.65 12.90 -4.78
C LEU A 91 -2.29 12.99 -5.46
N SER A 92 -1.83 14.20 -5.69
CA SER A 92 -0.56 14.45 -6.39
C SER A 92 0.42 15.29 -5.58
N GLN A 93 0.09 15.60 -4.32
CA GLN A 93 0.97 16.35 -3.46
C GLN A 93 2.28 15.59 -3.22
N GLN A 94 3.29 16.33 -2.80
CA GLN A 94 4.65 15.82 -2.70
C GLN A 94 4.78 14.50 -1.95
N GLN A 95 4.09 14.36 -0.81
CA GLN A 95 4.16 13.12 -0.02
C GLN A 95 3.61 11.92 -0.80
N PHE A 96 2.48 12.09 -1.48
CA PHE A 96 1.86 11.01 -2.26
C PHE A 96 2.75 10.61 -3.45
N ALA A 97 3.37 11.57 -4.09
CA ALA A 97 4.29 11.30 -5.20
C ALA A 97 5.54 10.55 -4.71
N ALA A 98 6.07 10.94 -3.56
CA ALA A 98 7.22 10.28 -2.95
C ALA A 98 6.91 8.83 -2.57
N ASP A 99 5.74 8.60 -1.98
CA ASP A 99 5.28 7.25 -1.63
C ASP A 99 5.17 6.37 -2.88
N ALA A 100 4.58 6.90 -3.94
CA ALA A 100 4.41 6.17 -5.19
C ALA A 100 5.77 5.81 -5.82
N ALA A 101 6.74 6.69 -5.75
CA ALA A 101 8.09 6.44 -6.27
C ALA A 101 8.78 5.31 -5.49
N LYS A 102 8.66 5.33 -4.17
CA LYS A 102 9.22 4.26 -3.33
C LYS A 102 8.54 2.92 -3.61
N LEU A 103 7.22 2.94 -3.81
CA LEU A 103 6.49 1.73 -4.15
C LEU A 103 6.99 1.14 -5.47
N ALA A 104 7.17 1.98 -6.48
CA ALA A 104 7.67 1.52 -7.77
C ALA A 104 9.02 0.82 -7.64
N GLN A 105 9.93 1.38 -6.83
CA GLN A 105 11.22 0.78 -6.55
C GLN A 105 11.06 -0.58 -5.84
N ARG A 106 10.12 -0.66 -4.90
CA ARG A 106 9.87 -1.90 -4.15
C ARG A 106 9.28 -2.99 -5.05
N LEU A 107 8.34 -2.62 -5.93
CA LEU A 107 7.71 -3.56 -6.84
C LEU A 107 8.68 -4.11 -7.88
N ALA A 108 9.75 -3.40 -8.17
CA ALA A 108 10.80 -3.89 -9.06
C ALA A 108 11.52 -5.12 -8.51
N LEU A 109 11.36 -5.43 -7.21
CA LEU A 109 11.93 -6.62 -6.59
C LEU A 109 11.07 -7.86 -6.77
N ARG A 110 9.87 -7.72 -7.36
CA ARG A 110 9.00 -8.86 -7.63
C ARG A 110 9.62 -9.76 -8.71
N GLU A 111 9.34 -11.05 -8.59
CA GLU A 111 9.71 -12.04 -9.60
C GLU A 111 8.42 -12.62 -10.20
N ASP A 112 8.31 -12.58 -11.53
CA ASP A 112 7.11 -13.04 -12.26
C ASP A 112 5.83 -12.40 -11.73
N GLY A 113 5.90 -11.09 -11.38
CA GLY A 113 4.78 -10.34 -10.87
C GLY A 113 4.39 -10.70 -9.44
N LYS A 114 5.22 -11.46 -8.73
CA LYS A 114 4.92 -11.92 -7.37
C LYS A 114 5.93 -11.39 -6.37
N CYS A 115 5.45 -11.07 -5.18
CA CYS A 115 6.30 -10.69 -4.07
C CYS A 115 7.10 -11.90 -3.60
N VAL A 116 8.43 -11.81 -3.68
CA VAL A 116 9.33 -12.88 -3.22
C VAL A 116 10.15 -12.47 -2.01
N VAL A 117 10.08 -11.19 -1.65
CA VAL A 117 10.80 -10.65 -0.49
C VAL A 117 9.75 -10.11 0.48
N GLY A 118 9.78 -10.62 1.70
CA GLY A 118 8.80 -10.25 2.72
C GLY A 118 9.35 -9.26 3.72
N PHE A 119 8.76 -9.29 4.91
CA PHE A 119 9.10 -8.38 6.01
C PHE A 119 10.55 -8.46 6.47
N ILE A 120 11.15 -9.63 6.33
CA ILE A 120 12.55 -9.83 6.71
C ILE A 120 13.46 -8.98 5.85
N LEU A 121 13.02 -8.66 4.63
CA LEU A 121 13.81 -7.88 3.70
C LEU A 121 14.02 -6.44 4.16
N SER A 122 13.07 -5.82 4.84
CA SER A 122 13.26 -4.46 5.35
C SER A 122 14.53 -4.38 6.20
N ALA A 123 14.73 -5.34 7.11
CA ALA A 123 15.93 -5.41 7.92
C ALA A 123 17.15 -5.76 7.09
N GLN A 124 17.02 -6.68 6.14
CA GLN A 124 18.11 -7.09 5.27
C GLN A 124 18.50 -5.97 4.31
N THR A 125 17.52 -5.25 3.78
CA THR A 125 17.76 -4.10 2.91
C THR A 125 18.54 -3.02 3.66
N ASN A 126 18.17 -2.76 4.90
CA ASN A 126 18.88 -1.82 5.75
C ASN A 126 20.31 -2.28 6.00
N LYS A 127 20.53 -3.57 6.26
CA LYS A 127 21.87 -4.13 6.39
C LYS A 127 22.68 -3.93 5.12
N LEU A 128 22.09 -4.22 3.97
CA LEU A 128 22.77 -4.07 2.68
C LEU A 128 23.12 -2.60 2.40
N ARG A 129 22.22 -1.68 2.73
CA ARG A 129 22.48 -0.24 2.60
C ARG A 129 23.63 0.18 3.50
N ARG A 130 23.67 -0.31 4.74
CA ARG A 130 24.77 -0.02 5.66
C ARG A 130 26.08 -0.58 5.14
N GLN A 131 26.11 -1.81 4.65
CA GLN A 131 27.30 -2.43 4.09
C GLN A 131 27.82 -1.65 2.88
N LYS A 132 26.92 -1.21 1.99
CA LYS A 132 27.30 -0.37 0.86
C LYS A 132 27.89 0.95 1.29
N SER A 133 27.31 1.57 2.33
CA SER A 133 27.81 2.81 2.88
C SER A 133 29.21 2.63 3.48
N GLU A 134 29.42 1.55 4.20
CA GLU A 134 30.72 1.20 4.80
C GLU A 134 31.77 0.91 3.72
N ARG A 135 31.38 0.24 2.62
CA ARG A 135 32.31 -0.06 1.52
C ARG A 135 32.73 1.19 0.75
N LYS A 136 31.90 2.23 0.74
CA LYS A 136 32.21 3.49 0.08
C LYS A 136 33.09 4.41 0.94
N ALA A 137 33.12 4.16 2.21
CA ALA A 137 33.99 4.86 3.14
C ALA A 137 35.38 4.22 3.15
#